data_aa516c88646999ee96364999e6feec97
#
_entry.id   aa516c88646999ee96364999e6feec97
#
_cell.length_a   1.000
_cell.length_b   1.000
_cell.length_c   1.000
_cell.angle_alpha   90.00
_cell.angle_beta   90.00
_cell.angle_gamma   90.00
#
_symmetry.space_group_name_H-M   'P 1'
#
loop_
_entity.id
_entity.type
_entity.pdbx_description
1 polymer ?
#
loop_
_entity_poly.entity_id
_entity_poly.type
_entity_poly.pdbx_seq_one_letter_code
_entity_poly.pdbx_strand_id
1 'polypeptide(L)'
;QKVNNFSLEIKMLKQESEPNWIEKIEKLEFDKAESGYYAKTSLKNYTPDKNVRISFPLDKKDKVYTEKTDDAVYFTAKLNFEDNYYTEKAKAQNIILIWDTSNSGEKRDIEKELALLTKYFSYLGNVNISLYSIDNDFLSRGNFQIKNGNWDQLKKTIKNFAYDGGTQFNKINLKKSADEVIFVTDGINTIDSNEFKLSGMPFMLINSSKESDGGFMKYLADASNGKLIDLNREDIDSEFHKMKYNYLNLVSYK
;
A
#
# COMPACT_ATOMS: atom_id res chain seq x y z
N GLN A 1 -17.58 11.08 12.74
CA GLN A 1 -18.40 11.56 13.86
C GLN A 1 -17.92 12.95 14.30
N LYS A 2 -18.85 13.87 14.58
CA LYS A 2 -18.54 15.23 15.04
C LYS A 2 -18.14 15.21 16.51
N VAL A 3 -17.04 15.91 16.85
CA VAL A 3 -16.56 16.04 18.23
C VAL A 3 -16.69 17.49 18.72
N ASN A 4 -17.04 17.68 19.99
CA ASN A 4 -17.25 19.01 20.56
C ASN A 4 -15.95 19.80 20.68
N ASN A 5 -14.87 19.14 21.07
CA ASN A 5 -13.55 19.72 21.17
C ASN A 5 -12.53 18.78 20.52
N PHE A 6 -11.74 19.32 19.63
CA PHE A 6 -10.63 18.64 18.97
C PHE A 6 -9.36 19.44 19.20
N SER A 7 -8.29 18.79 19.60
CA SER A 7 -6.99 19.41 19.77
C SER A 7 -5.92 18.49 19.20
N LEU A 8 -5.04 19.05 18.40
CA LEU A 8 -3.88 18.35 17.84
C LEU A 8 -2.62 19.16 18.11
N GLU A 9 -1.61 18.51 18.64
CA GLU A 9 -0.28 19.07 18.83
C GLU A 9 0.75 18.14 18.22
N ILE A 10 1.66 18.69 17.40
CA ILE A 10 2.73 17.98 16.72
C ILE A 10 4.04 18.62 17.15
N LYS A 11 4.97 17.83 17.68
CA LYS A 11 6.32 18.26 18.03
C LYS A 11 7.33 17.48 17.23
N MET A 12 8.21 18.20 16.55
CA MET A 12 9.30 17.61 15.77
C MET A 12 10.62 18.08 16.35
N LEU A 13 11.28 17.16 17.05
CA LEU A 13 12.54 17.45 17.73
C LEU A 13 13.73 17.22 16.79
N LYS A 14 14.78 18.03 16.97
CA LYS A 14 16.04 17.91 16.22
C LYS A 14 15.91 18.02 14.69
N GLN A 15 14.85 18.70 14.23
CA GLN A 15 14.63 18.96 12.82
C GLN A 15 15.21 20.33 12.45
N GLU A 16 16.23 20.33 11.56
CA GLU A 16 16.90 21.57 11.13
C GLU A 16 16.18 22.29 10.01
N SER A 17 15.58 21.53 9.09
CA SER A 17 14.85 22.06 7.95
C SER A 17 13.35 22.11 8.22
N GLU A 18 12.68 23.15 7.72
CA GLU A 18 11.24 23.28 7.85
C GLU A 18 10.53 22.11 7.15
N PRO A 19 9.60 21.43 7.83
CA PRO A 19 8.78 20.41 7.24
C PRO A 19 7.75 21.00 6.28
N ASN A 20 7.35 20.22 5.27
CA ASN A 20 6.32 20.62 4.31
C ASN A 20 5.01 19.90 4.59
N TRP A 21 3.91 20.63 4.54
CA TRP A 21 2.58 20.05 4.57
C TRP A 21 2.25 19.43 3.22
N ILE A 22 1.88 18.14 3.21
CA ILE A 22 1.26 17.48 2.07
C ILE A 22 -0.27 17.60 2.21
N GLU A 23 -0.78 17.38 3.42
CA GLU A 23 -2.18 17.51 3.77
C GLU A 23 -2.28 18.02 5.21
N LYS A 24 -3.11 19.00 5.47
CA LYS A 24 -3.27 19.58 6.82
C LYS A 24 -4.70 19.92 7.16
N ILE A 25 -4.96 20.00 8.45
CA ILE A 25 -6.18 20.56 9.02
C ILE A 25 -6.08 22.09 8.98
N GLU A 26 -7.21 22.76 8.85
CA GLU A 26 -7.28 24.23 8.90
C GLU A 26 -6.61 24.79 10.17
N LYS A 27 -5.91 25.91 10.00
CA LYS A 27 -5.20 26.62 11.09
C LYS A 27 -4.07 25.80 11.74
N LEU A 28 -3.55 24.79 11.07
CA LEU A 28 -2.39 24.05 11.53
C LEU A 28 -1.16 24.53 10.75
N GLU A 29 -0.29 25.29 11.40
CA GLU A 29 0.95 25.82 10.81
C GLU A 29 2.14 25.44 11.69
N PHE A 30 3.34 25.37 11.09
CA PHE A 30 4.56 25.13 11.82
C PHE A 30 5.13 26.43 12.37
N ASP A 31 5.47 26.40 13.65
CA ASP A 31 6.29 27.40 14.30
C ASP A 31 7.66 26.79 14.62
N LYS A 32 8.72 27.58 14.44
CA LYS A 32 10.06 27.16 14.79
C LYS A 32 10.25 27.20 16.31
N ALA A 33 10.78 26.13 16.87
CA ALA A 33 11.16 26.02 18.27
C ALA A 33 12.69 25.98 18.43
N GLU A 34 13.21 26.05 19.65
CA GLU A 34 14.67 25.99 19.91
C GLU A 34 15.34 24.74 19.35
N SER A 35 14.63 23.60 19.35
CA SER A 35 15.18 22.32 18.91
C SER A 35 14.33 21.64 17.81
N GLY A 36 13.72 22.43 16.91
CA GLY A 36 12.92 21.86 15.82
C GLY A 36 11.69 22.69 15.47
N TYR A 37 10.56 22.02 15.24
CA TYR A 37 9.31 22.67 14.84
C TYR A 37 8.14 22.14 15.65
N TYR A 38 7.13 22.94 15.84
CA TYR A 38 5.88 22.51 16.45
C TYR A 38 4.68 23.07 15.67
N ALA A 39 3.55 22.38 15.75
CA ALA A 39 2.29 22.84 15.22
C ALA A 39 1.17 22.48 16.20
N LYS A 40 0.20 23.38 16.36
CA LYS A 40 -0.92 23.16 17.26
C LYS A 40 -2.19 23.76 16.69
N THR A 41 -3.30 23.04 16.83
CA THR A 41 -4.63 23.56 16.54
C THR A 41 -5.64 23.10 17.57
N SER A 42 -6.67 23.90 17.77
CA SER A 42 -7.82 23.55 18.62
C SER A 42 -9.10 24.01 17.92
N LEU A 43 -9.99 23.08 17.68
CA LEU A 43 -11.22 23.28 16.92
C LEU A 43 -12.42 22.85 17.77
N LYS A 44 -13.54 23.59 17.64
CA LYS A 44 -14.82 23.22 18.26
C LYS A 44 -15.79 22.69 17.22
N ASN A 45 -16.61 21.73 17.62
CA ASN A 45 -17.64 21.14 16.75
C ASN A 45 -17.07 20.63 15.41
N TYR A 46 -15.90 19.98 15.47
CA TYR A 46 -15.12 19.53 14.33
C TYR A 46 -15.45 18.07 13.95
N THR A 47 -15.47 17.78 12.66
CA THR A 47 -15.50 16.40 12.14
C THR A 47 -14.10 16.08 11.59
N PRO A 48 -13.36 15.15 12.21
CA PRO A 48 -12.04 14.74 11.71
C PRO A 48 -12.20 13.93 10.42
N ASP A 49 -12.18 14.59 9.28
CA ASP A 49 -12.37 14.02 7.94
C ASP A 49 -11.12 14.16 7.04
N LYS A 50 -10.08 14.84 7.55
CA LYS A 50 -8.83 15.08 6.84
C LYS A 50 -7.66 14.36 7.50
N ASN A 51 -6.74 13.89 6.67
CA ASN A 51 -5.46 13.38 7.15
C ASN A 51 -4.51 14.53 7.46
N VAL A 52 -3.53 14.26 8.31
CA VAL A 52 -2.37 15.14 8.51
C VAL A 52 -1.15 14.42 7.93
N ARG A 53 -0.59 14.97 6.85
CA ARG A 53 0.58 14.42 6.16
C ARG A 53 1.67 15.46 6.06
N ILE A 54 2.85 15.06 6.50
CA ILE A 54 4.02 15.93 6.58
C ILE A 54 5.16 15.25 5.81
N SER A 55 5.87 16.00 4.97
CA SER A 55 7.12 15.56 4.37
C SER A 55 8.29 16.31 4.97
N PHE A 56 9.42 15.62 5.03
CA PHE A 56 10.69 16.17 5.48
C PHE A 56 11.65 16.24 4.30
N PRO A 57 12.44 17.32 4.17
CA PRO A 57 13.54 17.32 3.24
C PRO A 57 14.48 16.16 3.54
N LEU A 58 14.83 15.39 2.52
CA LEU A 58 15.78 14.29 2.66
C LEU A 58 17.17 14.83 3.00
N ASP A 59 17.69 14.43 4.16
CA ASP A 59 19.12 14.51 4.43
C ASP A 59 19.83 13.44 3.58
N LYS A 60 20.49 13.88 2.52
CA LYS A 60 21.17 13.01 1.54
C LYS A 60 22.48 12.41 2.06
N LYS A 61 22.83 12.58 3.33
CA LYS A 61 24.03 11.99 3.92
C LYS A 61 23.74 10.60 4.47
N ASP A 62 24.63 9.67 4.15
CA ASP A 62 24.63 8.39 4.81
C ASP A 62 24.97 8.58 6.29
N LYS A 63 24.23 7.92 7.16
CA LYS A 63 24.42 7.98 8.61
C LYS A 63 24.36 6.59 9.21
N VAL A 64 25.29 6.31 10.11
CA VAL A 64 25.25 5.11 10.95
C VAL A 64 25.16 5.56 12.39
N TYR A 65 24.17 5.02 13.08
CA TYR A 65 23.98 5.22 14.51
C TYR A 65 24.33 3.91 15.22
N THR A 66 25.08 4.00 16.29
CA THR A 66 25.44 2.82 17.09
C THR A 66 25.01 3.02 18.55
N GLU A 67 24.52 1.98 19.15
CA GLU A 67 24.22 1.90 20.57
C GLU A 67 24.96 0.68 21.14
N LYS A 68 25.74 0.88 22.19
CA LYS A 68 26.51 -0.16 22.86
C LYS A 68 25.84 -0.46 24.21
N THR A 69 25.49 -1.70 24.43
CA THR A 69 25.10 -2.24 25.73
C THR A 69 26.24 -3.09 26.27
N ASP A 70 26.08 -3.63 27.49
CA ASP A 70 27.10 -4.50 28.10
C ASP A 70 27.34 -5.79 27.29
N ASP A 71 26.32 -6.28 26.61
CA ASP A 71 26.33 -7.57 25.90
C ASP A 71 26.39 -7.47 24.38
N ALA A 72 26.10 -6.31 23.79
CA ALA A 72 25.99 -6.18 22.34
C ALA A 72 26.19 -4.75 21.83
N VAL A 73 26.53 -4.64 20.55
CA VAL A 73 26.52 -3.37 19.82
C VAL A 73 25.40 -3.44 18.77
N TYR A 74 24.45 -2.53 18.87
CA TYR A 74 23.38 -2.35 17.90
C TYR A 74 23.75 -1.22 16.95
N PHE A 75 23.33 -1.33 15.70
CA PHE A 75 23.50 -0.23 14.76
C PHE A 75 22.25 -0.05 13.90
N THR A 76 22.03 1.19 13.48
CA THR A 76 21.06 1.57 12.44
C THR A 76 21.79 2.35 11.38
N ALA A 77 21.73 1.89 10.14
CA ALA A 77 22.29 2.59 8.99
C ALA A 77 21.18 3.25 8.16
N LYS A 78 21.29 4.57 7.96
CA LYS A 78 20.51 5.31 6.96
C LYS A 78 21.39 5.48 5.74
N LEU A 79 21.07 4.77 4.66
CA LEU A 79 21.77 4.85 3.39
C LEU A 79 20.91 5.61 2.39
N ASN A 80 21.52 6.54 1.66
CA ASN A 80 20.88 7.30 0.62
C ASN A 80 21.36 6.78 -0.73
N PHE A 81 20.46 6.20 -1.48
CA PHE A 81 20.73 5.75 -2.83
C PHE A 81 20.37 6.87 -3.81
N GLU A 82 21.20 7.11 -4.82
CA GLU A 82 20.82 8.00 -5.91
C GLU A 82 19.71 7.40 -6.75
N ASP A 83 18.89 8.22 -7.41
CA ASP A 83 17.60 7.85 -8.07
C ASP A 83 17.68 6.78 -9.18
N ASN A 84 18.82 6.16 -9.41
CA ASN A 84 19.06 5.26 -10.56
C ASN A 84 19.08 3.76 -10.21
N TYR A 85 18.64 3.37 -9.02
CA TYR A 85 18.67 1.95 -8.58
C TYR A 85 17.34 1.21 -8.78
N TYR A 86 16.61 1.56 -9.82
CA TYR A 86 15.44 0.78 -10.24
C TYR A 86 15.63 0.29 -11.67
N THR A 87 15.15 -0.90 -11.93
CA THR A 87 15.12 -1.51 -13.28
C THR A 87 13.69 -1.79 -13.68
N GLU A 88 13.36 -1.54 -14.95
CA GLU A 88 12.04 -1.89 -15.45
C GLU A 88 11.84 -3.40 -15.35
N LYS A 89 10.72 -3.80 -14.74
CA LYS A 89 10.35 -5.20 -14.57
C LYS A 89 9.93 -5.79 -15.91
N ALA A 90 10.27 -7.05 -16.15
CA ALA A 90 9.70 -7.78 -17.29
C ALA A 90 8.17 -7.73 -17.23
N LYS A 91 7.53 -7.45 -18.36
CA LYS A 91 6.07 -7.38 -18.44
C LYS A 91 5.46 -8.76 -18.18
N ALA A 92 4.56 -8.82 -17.20
CA ALA A 92 3.82 -10.03 -16.90
C ALA A 92 2.93 -10.42 -18.09
N GLN A 93 2.88 -11.71 -18.41
CA GLN A 93 2.02 -12.29 -19.42
C GLN A 93 0.81 -13.01 -18.83
N ASN A 94 0.95 -13.51 -17.61
CA ASN A 94 -0.09 -14.22 -16.88
C ASN A 94 -0.17 -13.65 -15.46
N ILE A 95 -1.34 -13.14 -15.08
CA ILE A 95 -1.62 -12.56 -13.78
C ILE A 95 -2.78 -13.29 -13.12
N ILE A 96 -2.66 -13.57 -11.84
CA ILE A 96 -3.79 -13.91 -11.00
C ILE A 96 -4.26 -12.62 -10.32
N LEU A 97 -5.50 -12.23 -10.57
CA LEU A 97 -6.14 -11.11 -9.90
C LEU A 97 -7.10 -11.64 -8.84
N ILE A 98 -6.82 -11.34 -7.58
CA ILE A 98 -7.69 -11.65 -6.46
C ILE A 98 -8.36 -10.35 -6.03
N TRP A 99 -9.68 -10.37 -5.97
CA TRP A 99 -10.50 -9.23 -5.57
C TRP A 99 -11.22 -9.56 -4.28
N ASP A 100 -10.95 -8.80 -3.25
CA ASP A 100 -11.63 -8.93 -1.97
C ASP A 100 -13.05 -8.37 -2.09
N THR A 101 -14.04 -9.25 -1.90
CA THR A 101 -15.47 -8.95 -1.97
C THR A 101 -16.15 -9.00 -0.59
N SER A 102 -15.36 -8.98 0.49
CA SER A 102 -15.90 -8.90 1.84
C SER A 102 -16.61 -7.58 2.11
N ASN A 103 -17.42 -7.53 3.14
CA ASN A 103 -18.20 -6.34 3.52
C ASN A 103 -17.32 -5.11 3.81
N SER A 104 -16.12 -5.30 4.37
CA SER A 104 -15.17 -4.20 4.57
C SER A 104 -14.65 -3.62 3.25
N GLY A 105 -14.65 -4.42 2.18
CA GLY A 105 -14.26 -4.00 0.83
C GLY A 105 -15.11 -2.86 0.25
N GLU A 106 -16.34 -2.65 0.75
CA GLU A 106 -17.19 -1.50 0.37
C GLU A 106 -16.55 -0.15 0.75
N LYS A 107 -15.68 -0.13 1.76
CA LYS A 107 -14.99 1.09 2.24
C LYS A 107 -13.77 1.47 1.40
N ARG A 108 -13.36 0.62 0.46
CA ARG A 108 -12.25 0.90 -0.44
C ARG A 108 -12.65 1.92 -1.52
N ASP A 109 -11.70 2.67 -2.01
CA ASP A 109 -11.87 3.56 -3.17
C ASP A 109 -11.71 2.76 -4.47
N ILE A 110 -12.76 2.04 -4.84
CA ILE A 110 -12.78 1.15 -6.01
C ILE A 110 -12.41 1.90 -7.29
N GLU A 111 -12.81 3.17 -7.44
CA GLU A 111 -12.49 3.95 -8.65
C GLU A 111 -10.98 4.24 -8.75
N LYS A 112 -10.29 4.50 -7.64
CA LYS A 112 -8.82 4.62 -7.63
C LYS A 112 -8.15 3.29 -7.98
N GLU A 113 -8.63 2.17 -7.43
CA GLU A 113 -8.11 0.83 -7.73
C GLU A 113 -8.25 0.53 -9.23
N LEU A 114 -9.44 0.79 -9.80
CA LEU A 114 -9.69 0.60 -11.23
C LEU A 114 -8.86 1.56 -12.10
N ALA A 115 -8.62 2.79 -11.65
CA ALA A 115 -7.76 3.74 -12.37
C ALA A 115 -6.30 3.27 -12.41
N LEU A 116 -5.77 2.77 -11.28
CA LEU A 116 -4.44 2.18 -11.22
C LEU A 116 -4.32 0.97 -12.15
N LEU A 117 -5.27 0.02 -12.07
CA LEU A 117 -5.30 -1.16 -12.93
C LEU A 117 -5.43 -0.79 -14.41
N THR A 118 -6.17 0.27 -14.75
CA THR A 118 -6.25 0.79 -16.13
C THR A 118 -4.87 1.21 -16.64
N LYS A 119 -4.10 1.96 -15.83
CA LYS A 119 -2.72 2.33 -16.18
C LYS A 119 -1.83 1.12 -16.35
N TYR A 120 -1.92 0.17 -15.42
CA TYR A 120 -1.08 -1.02 -15.43
C TYR A 120 -1.37 -1.92 -16.63
N PHE A 121 -2.63 -2.21 -16.93
CA PHE A 121 -2.99 -3.03 -18.09
C PHE A 121 -2.72 -2.34 -19.43
N SER A 122 -2.85 -1.01 -19.48
CA SER A 122 -2.42 -0.24 -20.65
C SER A 122 -0.91 -0.35 -20.88
N TYR A 123 -0.11 -0.31 -19.83
CA TYR A 123 1.33 -0.50 -19.91
C TYR A 123 1.72 -1.92 -20.33
N LEU A 124 1.06 -2.96 -19.80
CA LEU A 124 1.31 -4.35 -20.17
C LEU A 124 0.93 -4.62 -21.63
N GLY A 125 -0.15 -4.03 -22.11
CA GLY A 125 -0.69 -4.20 -23.45
C GLY A 125 -1.45 -5.51 -23.61
N ASN A 126 -0.76 -6.65 -23.60
CA ASN A 126 -1.36 -7.99 -23.75
C ASN A 126 -1.04 -8.84 -22.53
N VAL A 127 -2.06 -9.33 -21.83
CA VAL A 127 -1.90 -10.16 -20.63
C VAL A 127 -3.13 -11.04 -20.41
N ASN A 128 -2.91 -12.25 -19.89
CA ASN A 128 -3.97 -13.17 -19.47
C ASN A 128 -4.24 -13.00 -17.97
N ILE A 129 -5.50 -12.87 -17.59
CA ILE A 129 -5.91 -12.68 -16.21
C ILE A 129 -6.77 -13.86 -15.77
N SER A 130 -6.40 -14.51 -14.66
CA SER A 130 -7.28 -15.42 -13.94
C SER A 130 -7.89 -14.66 -12.75
N LEU A 131 -9.19 -14.34 -12.82
CA LEU A 131 -9.89 -13.59 -11.79
C LEU A 131 -10.44 -14.51 -10.72
N TYR A 132 -10.19 -14.15 -9.47
CA TYR A 132 -10.79 -14.77 -8.29
C TYR A 132 -11.40 -13.71 -7.39
N SER A 133 -12.45 -14.08 -6.66
CA SER A 133 -12.94 -13.29 -5.52
C SER A 133 -12.67 -14.03 -4.22
N ILE A 134 -12.50 -13.27 -3.16
CA ILE A 134 -12.34 -13.76 -1.79
C ILE A 134 -13.29 -13.01 -0.86
N ASP A 135 -14.07 -13.77 -0.11
CA ASP A 135 -14.89 -13.37 1.01
C ASP A 135 -14.88 -14.54 2.02
N ASN A 136 -16.02 -15.13 2.33
CA ASN A 136 -16.11 -16.39 3.10
C ASN A 136 -15.54 -17.57 2.31
N ASP A 137 -15.50 -17.47 0.99
CA ASP A 137 -15.00 -18.49 0.06
C ASP A 137 -14.04 -17.89 -0.97
N PHE A 138 -13.16 -18.72 -1.52
CA PHE A 138 -12.26 -18.37 -2.61
C PHE A 138 -12.78 -18.94 -3.93
N LEU A 139 -13.33 -18.08 -4.79
CA LEU A 139 -14.07 -18.48 -5.98
C LEU A 139 -13.42 -17.99 -7.26
N SER A 140 -13.29 -18.89 -8.25
CA SER A 140 -12.88 -18.50 -9.60
C SER A 140 -14.02 -17.75 -10.30
N ARG A 141 -13.71 -16.58 -10.85
CA ARG A 141 -14.65 -15.71 -11.56
C ARG A 141 -14.41 -15.68 -13.07
N GLY A 142 -13.46 -16.46 -13.56
CA GLY A 142 -13.19 -16.64 -14.98
C GLY A 142 -11.78 -16.25 -15.39
N ASN A 143 -11.51 -16.43 -16.70
CA ASN A 143 -10.26 -16.04 -17.32
C ASN A 143 -10.56 -14.96 -18.38
N PHE A 144 -9.70 -13.94 -18.43
CA PHE A 144 -9.85 -12.81 -19.34
C PHE A 144 -8.55 -12.61 -20.10
N GLN A 145 -8.67 -12.26 -21.36
CA GLN A 145 -7.52 -11.89 -22.19
C GLN A 145 -7.58 -10.39 -22.46
N ILE A 146 -6.63 -9.66 -21.95
CA ILE A 146 -6.45 -8.24 -22.24
C ILE A 146 -5.64 -8.13 -23.53
N LYS A 147 -6.12 -7.35 -24.48
CA LYS A 147 -5.46 -7.07 -25.76
C LYS A 147 -5.35 -5.56 -25.94
N ASN A 148 -4.14 -5.08 -26.27
CA ASN A 148 -3.86 -3.65 -26.45
C ASN A 148 -4.34 -2.78 -25.26
N GLY A 149 -4.25 -3.32 -24.03
CA GLY A 149 -4.69 -2.64 -22.82
C GLY A 149 -6.21 -2.60 -22.61
N ASN A 150 -7.02 -3.13 -23.54
CA ASN A 150 -8.47 -3.19 -23.36
C ASN A 150 -8.85 -4.30 -22.38
N TRP A 151 -9.44 -3.89 -21.23
CA TRP A 151 -9.87 -4.78 -20.16
C TRP A 151 -11.33 -4.53 -19.72
N ASP A 152 -12.14 -3.94 -20.59
CA ASP A 152 -13.53 -3.53 -20.31
C ASP A 152 -14.40 -4.66 -19.78
N GLN A 153 -14.24 -5.88 -20.32
CA GLN A 153 -14.99 -7.05 -19.87
C GLN A 153 -14.63 -7.41 -18.41
N LEU A 154 -13.34 -7.44 -18.08
CA LEU A 154 -12.87 -7.69 -16.72
C LEU A 154 -13.34 -6.58 -15.77
N LYS A 155 -13.18 -5.31 -16.18
CA LYS A 155 -13.63 -4.14 -15.40
C LYS A 155 -15.13 -4.19 -15.11
N LYS A 156 -15.94 -4.54 -16.08
CA LYS A 156 -17.39 -4.72 -15.92
C LYS A 156 -17.71 -5.84 -14.93
N THR A 157 -16.97 -6.95 -14.98
CA THR A 157 -17.16 -8.06 -14.04
C THR A 157 -16.87 -7.61 -12.61
N ILE A 158 -15.76 -6.90 -12.39
CA ILE A 158 -15.38 -6.39 -11.07
C ILE A 158 -16.40 -5.40 -10.53
N LYS A 159 -16.87 -4.46 -11.36
CA LYS A 159 -17.88 -3.46 -10.96
C LYS A 159 -19.24 -4.07 -10.57
N ASN A 160 -19.50 -5.29 -10.98
CA ASN A 160 -20.74 -6.01 -10.66
C ASN A 160 -20.61 -6.92 -9.43
N PHE A 161 -19.49 -6.92 -8.73
CA PHE A 161 -19.36 -7.68 -7.50
C PHE A 161 -20.26 -7.08 -6.39
N ALA A 162 -20.95 -7.96 -5.69
CA ALA A 162 -21.57 -7.62 -4.42
C ALA A 162 -20.51 -7.76 -3.31
N TYR A 163 -20.55 -6.87 -2.34
CA TYR A 163 -19.69 -6.91 -1.17
C TYR A 163 -20.51 -7.41 0.03
N ASP A 164 -20.13 -8.57 0.55
CA ASP A 164 -20.83 -9.20 1.68
C ASP A 164 -19.91 -10.19 2.41
N GLY A 165 -20.28 -10.55 3.63
CA GLY A 165 -19.57 -11.54 4.45
C GLY A 165 -18.24 -11.04 5.03
N GLY A 166 -17.50 -11.99 5.59
CA GLY A 166 -16.18 -11.75 6.15
C GLY A 166 -15.08 -12.18 5.18
N THR A 167 -13.84 -12.07 5.62
CA THR A 167 -12.66 -12.48 4.82
C THR A 167 -12.00 -13.71 5.45
N GLN A 168 -11.72 -14.74 4.64
CA GLN A 168 -11.00 -15.95 5.02
C GLN A 168 -9.77 -16.16 4.15
N PHE A 169 -8.64 -15.59 4.50
CA PHE A 169 -7.42 -15.69 3.69
C PHE A 169 -6.84 -17.11 3.61
N ASN A 170 -7.09 -17.97 4.60
CA ASN A 170 -6.66 -19.37 4.56
C ASN A 170 -7.33 -20.20 3.44
N LYS A 171 -8.44 -19.70 2.87
CA LYS A 171 -9.12 -20.32 1.71
C LYS A 171 -8.36 -20.07 0.41
N ILE A 172 -7.49 -19.09 0.33
CA ILE A 172 -6.74 -18.79 -0.89
C ILE A 172 -5.81 -19.95 -1.20
N ASN A 173 -6.14 -20.69 -2.26
CA ASN A 173 -5.37 -21.82 -2.73
C ASN A 173 -5.10 -21.67 -4.24
N LEU A 174 -3.93 -21.15 -4.55
CA LEU A 174 -3.50 -20.90 -5.92
C LEU A 174 -2.91 -22.17 -6.54
N LYS A 175 -3.68 -22.86 -7.35
CA LYS A 175 -3.26 -24.10 -8.06
C LYS A 175 -2.55 -23.82 -9.37
N LYS A 176 -2.62 -22.60 -9.89
CA LYS A 176 -1.98 -22.19 -11.14
C LYS A 176 -0.77 -21.33 -10.84
N SER A 177 0.24 -21.42 -11.68
CA SER A 177 1.38 -20.52 -11.68
C SER A 177 1.05 -19.29 -12.53
N ALA A 178 1.55 -18.13 -12.13
CA ALA A 178 1.47 -16.87 -12.86
C ALA A 178 2.78 -16.09 -12.65
N ASP A 179 3.00 -15.05 -13.44
CA ASP A 179 4.18 -14.20 -13.30
C ASP A 179 4.08 -13.34 -12.03
N GLU A 180 2.86 -12.98 -11.65
CA GLU A 180 2.55 -12.24 -10.43
C GLU A 180 1.10 -12.42 -9.99
N VAL A 181 0.86 -12.15 -8.71
CA VAL A 181 -0.48 -12.08 -8.12
C VAL A 181 -0.78 -10.63 -7.77
N ILE A 182 -1.86 -10.09 -8.28
CA ILE A 182 -2.41 -8.81 -7.82
C ILE A 182 -3.54 -9.13 -6.85
N PHE A 183 -3.41 -8.66 -5.61
CA PHE A 183 -4.42 -8.87 -4.59
C PHE A 183 -4.94 -7.53 -4.07
N VAL A 184 -6.18 -7.20 -4.42
CA VAL A 184 -6.86 -5.96 -4.04
C VAL A 184 -7.67 -6.24 -2.78
N THR A 185 -7.26 -5.68 -1.65
CA THR A 185 -7.82 -5.96 -0.32
C THR A 185 -7.49 -4.84 0.68
N ASP A 186 -8.23 -4.75 1.78
CA ASP A 186 -7.85 -3.96 2.96
C ASP A 186 -6.97 -4.75 3.94
N GLY A 187 -6.75 -6.04 3.69
CA GLY A 187 -5.93 -6.91 4.52
C GLY A 187 -6.57 -7.35 5.83
N ILE A 188 -7.83 -6.97 6.09
CA ILE A 188 -8.53 -7.33 7.34
C ILE A 188 -9.09 -8.75 7.22
N ASN A 189 -8.55 -9.65 8.05
CA ASN A 189 -9.06 -11.02 8.17
C ASN A 189 -10.06 -11.09 9.35
N THR A 190 -11.30 -11.43 9.07
CA THR A 190 -12.39 -11.35 10.08
C THR A 190 -12.80 -12.69 10.67
N ILE A 191 -12.41 -13.80 10.05
CA ILE A 191 -13.00 -15.11 10.37
C ILE A 191 -11.97 -16.12 10.87
N ASP A 192 -10.71 -16.04 10.46
CA ASP A 192 -9.72 -17.05 10.79
C ASP A 192 -8.40 -16.48 11.35
N SER A 193 -7.50 -17.38 11.76
CA SER A 193 -6.11 -17.01 12.01
C SER A 193 -5.41 -16.71 10.69
N ASN A 194 -4.58 -15.68 10.63
CA ASN A 194 -3.87 -15.19 9.44
C ASN A 194 -2.87 -16.21 8.83
N GLU A 195 -3.22 -17.49 8.76
CA GLU A 195 -2.42 -18.52 8.10
C GLU A 195 -2.58 -18.43 6.59
N PHE A 196 -1.89 -17.49 5.97
CA PHE A 196 -1.81 -17.38 4.53
C PHE A 196 -0.64 -18.21 4.00
N LYS A 197 -0.92 -19.12 3.04
CA LYS A 197 0.14 -19.93 2.40
C LYS A 197 0.66 -19.21 1.16
N LEU A 198 1.90 -18.76 1.23
CA LEU A 198 2.58 -18.19 0.07
C LEU A 198 2.75 -19.24 -1.03
N SER A 199 2.46 -18.83 -2.26
CA SER A 199 2.51 -19.71 -3.44
C SER A 199 3.86 -19.66 -4.19
N GLY A 200 4.84 -18.92 -3.68
CA GLY A 200 6.12 -18.69 -4.36
C GLY A 200 6.06 -17.64 -5.49
N MET A 201 4.88 -17.08 -5.76
CA MET A 201 4.71 -15.98 -6.73
C MET A 201 4.78 -14.62 -6.00
N PRO A 202 5.29 -13.55 -6.63
CA PRO A 202 5.28 -12.22 -6.04
C PRO A 202 3.85 -11.66 -5.93
N PHE A 203 3.49 -11.11 -4.76
CA PHE A 203 2.20 -10.49 -4.51
C PHE A 203 2.30 -8.97 -4.58
N MET A 204 1.51 -8.37 -5.45
CA MET A 204 1.22 -6.94 -5.40
C MET A 204 -0.08 -6.73 -4.62
N LEU A 205 0.04 -6.25 -3.38
CA LEU A 205 -1.10 -5.94 -2.52
C LEU A 205 -1.53 -4.51 -2.81
N ILE A 206 -2.80 -4.31 -3.21
CA ILE A 206 -3.35 -2.97 -3.50
C ILE A 206 -4.37 -2.64 -2.41
N ASN A 207 -4.14 -1.52 -1.73
CA ASN A 207 -5.03 -0.97 -0.71
C ASN A 207 -5.48 0.45 -1.06
N SER A 208 -6.78 0.70 -0.90
CA SER A 208 -7.38 2.03 -0.98
C SER A 208 -8.25 2.36 0.24
N SER A 209 -8.40 1.41 1.18
CA SER A 209 -9.15 1.62 2.41
C SER A 209 -8.32 2.38 3.44
N LYS A 210 -8.94 3.36 4.11
CA LYS A 210 -8.32 4.05 5.26
C LYS A 210 -8.26 3.15 6.51
N GLU A 211 -9.18 2.20 6.60
CA GLU A 211 -9.19 1.16 7.63
C GLU A 211 -8.59 -0.11 6.99
N SER A 212 -7.38 -0.47 7.35
CA SER A 212 -6.68 -1.60 6.73
C SER A 212 -5.66 -2.23 7.68
N ASP A 213 -5.39 -3.53 7.52
CA ASP A 213 -4.24 -4.19 8.13
C ASP A 213 -2.98 -4.03 7.24
N GLY A 214 -2.42 -2.81 7.27
CA GLY A 214 -1.21 -2.49 6.53
C GLY A 214 0.00 -3.32 6.98
N GLY A 215 0.04 -3.78 8.23
CA GLY A 215 1.10 -4.64 8.76
C GLY A 215 1.09 -6.01 8.09
N PHE A 216 -0.07 -6.65 8.04
CA PHE A 216 -0.26 -7.93 7.37
C PHE A 216 0.04 -7.84 5.87
N MET A 217 -0.48 -6.82 5.18
CA MET A 217 -0.21 -6.63 3.76
C MET A 217 1.27 -6.39 3.47
N LYS A 218 1.95 -5.59 4.29
CA LYS A 218 3.41 -5.37 4.15
C LYS A 218 4.18 -6.66 4.35
N TYR A 219 3.82 -7.46 5.37
CA TYR A 219 4.42 -8.77 5.60
C TYR A 219 4.25 -9.70 4.39
N LEU A 220 3.03 -9.81 3.83
CA LEU A 220 2.78 -10.64 2.65
C LEU A 220 3.58 -10.17 1.42
N ALA A 221 3.62 -8.87 1.18
CA ALA A 221 4.39 -8.30 0.09
C ALA A 221 5.88 -8.66 0.22
N ASP A 222 6.47 -8.42 1.39
CA ASP A 222 7.89 -8.69 1.63
C ASP A 222 8.21 -10.19 1.56
N ALA A 223 7.38 -11.04 2.20
CA ALA A 223 7.58 -12.48 2.23
C ALA A 223 7.41 -13.16 0.86
N SER A 224 6.67 -12.56 -0.05
CA SER A 224 6.49 -13.01 -1.44
C SER A 224 7.46 -12.36 -2.44
N ASN A 225 8.37 -11.52 -1.99
CA ASN A 225 9.19 -10.67 -2.86
C ASN A 225 8.34 -9.79 -3.80
N GLY A 226 7.19 -9.37 -3.31
CA GLY A 226 6.23 -8.52 -4.02
C GLY A 226 6.26 -7.08 -3.53
N LYS A 227 5.11 -6.38 -3.56
CA LYS A 227 5.01 -4.97 -3.22
C LYS A 227 3.68 -4.61 -2.58
N LEU A 228 3.72 -3.69 -1.63
CA LEU A 228 2.52 -3.01 -1.13
C LEU A 228 2.32 -1.71 -1.91
N ILE A 229 1.15 -1.57 -2.49
CA ILE A 229 0.65 -0.43 -3.26
C ILE A 229 -0.44 0.22 -2.41
N ASP A 230 -0.18 1.40 -1.85
CA ASP A 230 -1.11 2.05 -0.92
C ASP A 230 -1.63 3.37 -1.48
N LEU A 231 -2.79 3.32 -2.10
CA LEU A 231 -3.46 4.45 -2.74
C LEU A 231 -3.96 5.53 -1.75
N ASN A 232 -3.78 5.33 -0.44
CA ASN A 232 -4.05 6.35 0.56
C ASN A 232 -2.81 7.22 0.86
N ARG A 233 -1.62 6.72 0.56
CA ARG A 233 -0.36 7.40 0.91
C ARG A 233 0.21 8.18 -0.25
N GLU A 234 0.13 7.63 -1.45
CA GLU A 234 0.73 8.17 -2.67
C GLU A 234 -0.32 8.40 -3.75
N ASP A 235 0.01 9.20 -4.75
CA ASP A 235 -0.81 9.33 -5.94
C ASP A 235 -0.72 8.09 -6.83
N ILE A 236 -1.66 7.96 -7.78
CA ILE A 236 -1.75 6.80 -8.67
C ILE A 236 -0.49 6.64 -9.54
N ASP A 237 0.17 7.73 -9.93
CA ASP A 237 1.36 7.67 -10.78
C ASP A 237 2.56 7.12 -10.01
N SER A 238 2.76 7.55 -8.78
CA SER A 238 3.78 7.03 -7.88
C SER A 238 3.57 5.54 -7.60
N GLU A 239 2.33 5.13 -7.32
CA GLU A 239 2.01 3.72 -7.08
C GLU A 239 2.14 2.87 -8.35
N PHE A 240 1.74 3.38 -9.51
CA PHE A 240 1.97 2.73 -10.80
C PHE A 240 3.48 2.53 -11.06
N HIS A 241 4.31 3.51 -10.71
CA HIS A 241 5.76 3.40 -10.84
C HIS A 241 6.29 2.21 -10.01
N LYS A 242 5.79 2.01 -8.81
CA LYS A 242 6.15 0.83 -7.99
C LYS A 242 5.77 -0.50 -8.68
N MET A 243 4.65 -0.55 -9.38
CA MET A 243 4.25 -1.76 -10.12
C MET A 243 5.15 -2.04 -11.32
N LYS A 244 5.65 -0.99 -11.95
CA LYS A 244 6.45 -1.07 -13.18
C LYS A 244 7.92 -1.41 -12.94
N TYR A 245 8.52 -0.96 -11.84
CA TYR A 245 9.95 -1.05 -11.62
C TYR A 245 10.31 -1.94 -10.43
N ASN A 246 11.43 -2.66 -10.54
CA ASN A 246 12.09 -3.29 -9.40
C ASN A 246 13.00 -2.28 -8.70
N TYR A 247 12.96 -2.29 -7.37
CA TYR A 247 13.81 -1.48 -6.51
C TYR A 247 14.83 -2.35 -5.81
N LEU A 248 15.92 -1.77 -5.35
CA LEU A 248 16.84 -2.45 -4.46
C LEU A 248 16.15 -2.72 -3.12
N ASN A 249 16.19 -3.97 -2.70
CA ASN A 249 15.75 -4.38 -1.38
C ASN A 249 16.95 -4.92 -0.60
N LEU A 250 17.07 -4.54 0.67
CA LEU A 250 18.02 -5.15 1.58
C LEU A 250 17.50 -6.54 1.93
N VAL A 251 18.14 -7.58 1.42
CA VAL A 251 17.72 -8.98 1.63
C VAL A 251 18.35 -9.57 2.89
N SER A 252 19.62 -9.27 3.15
CA SER A 252 20.32 -9.69 4.36
C SER A 252 21.54 -8.82 4.62
N TYR A 253 22.02 -8.83 5.87
CA TYR A 253 23.31 -8.28 6.26
C TYR A 253 24.06 -9.30 7.12
N LYS A 254 25.38 -9.27 7.08
CA LYS A 254 26.27 -10.07 7.93
C LYS A 254 27.21 -9.16 8.68
#